data_43422cb20e51009ddc1dcc9925e1a854
#
_entry.id   43422cb20e51009ddc1dcc9925e1a854
#
_cell.length_a   1.000
_cell.length_b   1.000
_cell.length_c   1.000
_cell.angle_alpha   90.00
_cell.angle_beta   90.00
_cell.angle_gamma   90.00
#
_symmetry.space_group_name_H-M   'P 1'
#
loop_
_entity.id
_entity.type
_entity.pdbx_description
1 polymer ?
#
loop_
_entity_poly.entity_id
_entity_poly.type
_entity_poly.pdbx_seq_one_letter_code
_entity_poly.pdbx_strand_id
1 'polypeptide(L)'
;MTLAEKHVNTGKDGRITPRERILAVAADLYYRHGIRAVGVESIAEAAGTNKMTLYRHFPSKDELVAEYLRRLADKASSSWDRLAAEHPGNPRAQLRGWLQNMAAHVGSGNERGCALANAAIELPEKDHPARRVIEAFKTAQRQRIIDLCAAAELDQPEMLADELFLLLEGARVTAQSIGRDGLSDRLIRMGEAMIAAHER
;
A
#
# COMPACT_ATOMS: atom_id res chain seq x y z
N MET A 1 3.20 -9.45 -14.25
CA MET A 1 2.11 -8.53 -14.62
C MET A 1 2.27 -7.28 -13.78
N THR A 2 2.68 -6.18 -14.39
CA THR A 2 3.11 -4.94 -13.71
C THR A 2 1.93 -4.24 -13.01
N LEU A 3 2.22 -3.58 -11.88
CA LEU A 3 1.28 -2.86 -10.99
C LEU A 3 0.40 -1.78 -11.69
N ALA A 4 0.62 -1.53 -12.99
CA ALA A 4 0.03 -0.42 -13.75
C ALA A 4 -1.32 -0.70 -14.45
N GLU A 5 -1.81 -1.96 -14.50
CA GLU A 5 -2.77 -2.33 -15.57
C GLU A 5 -4.27 -2.20 -15.27
N LYS A 6 -4.73 -1.75 -14.10
CA LYS A 6 -6.18 -1.83 -13.80
C LYS A 6 -6.96 -0.53 -13.51
N HIS A 7 -6.33 0.66 -13.48
CA HIS A 7 -7.07 1.92 -13.30
C HIS A 7 -6.48 3.04 -14.16
N VAL A 8 -6.31 2.79 -15.44
CA VAL A 8 -5.94 3.83 -16.39
C VAL A 8 -7.21 4.52 -16.85
N ASN A 9 -7.37 5.77 -16.45
CA ASN A 9 -8.45 6.62 -16.97
C ASN A 9 -8.15 6.92 -18.45
N THR A 10 -8.82 6.23 -19.34
CA THR A 10 -8.72 6.47 -20.78
C THR A 10 -9.56 7.70 -21.15
N GLY A 11 -9.00 8.61 -21.92
CA GLY A 11 -9.72 9.73 -22.51
C GLY A 11 -10.85 9.24 -23.43
N LYS A 12 -11.69 10.17 -23.91
CA LYS A 12 -12.85 9.88 -24.81
C LYS A 12 -12.52 8.97 -26.02
N ASP A 13 -11.24 8.86 -26.40
CA ASP A 13 -10.74 8.08 -27.54
C ASP A 13 -10.06 6.76 -27.14
N GLY A 14 -10.24 6.25 -25.92
CA GLY A 14 -9.59 5.03 -25.46
C GLY A 14 -8.06 5.14 -25.25
N ARG A 15 -7.47 6.32 -25.46
CA ARG A 15 -6.04 6.56 -25.26
C ARG A 15 -5.74 6.96 -23.84
N ILE A 16 -4.62 6.48 -23.29
CA ILE A 16 -4.10 6.89 -21.97
C ILE A 16 -3.83 8.39 -21.99
N THR A 17 -4.43 9.13 -21.05
CA THR A 17 -4.23 10.58 -20.96
C THR A 17 -2.78 10.92 -20.59
N PRO A 18 -2.26 12.11 -20.95
CA PRO A 18 -0.93 12.54 -20.52
C PRO A 18 -0.75 12.51 -18.99
N ARG A 19 -1.78 12.88 -18.24
CA ARG A 19 -1.78 12.83 -16.76
C ARG A 19 -1.57 11.41 -16.25
N GLU A 20 -2.32 10.44 -16.80
CA GLU A 20 -2.22 9.03 -16.44
C GLU A 20 -0.86 8.43 -16.79
N ARG A 21 -0.33 8.79 -17.96
CA ARG A 21 0.98 8.32 -18.40
C ARG A 21 2.11 8.85 -17.52
N ILE A 22 2.08 10.13 -17.15
CA ILE A 22 3.03 10.74 -16.21
C ILE A 22 2.98 10.02 -14.87
N LEU A 23 1.77 9.80 -14.34
CA LEU A 23 1.60 9.19 -13.04
C LEU A 23 2.03 7.70 -13.02
N ALA A 24 1.75 6.95 -14.08
CA ALA A 24 2.19 5.57 -14.21
C ALA A 24 3.72 5.44 -14.26
N VAL A 25 4.38 6.33 -15.04
CA VAL A 25 5.84 6.40 -15.12
C VAL A 25 6.45 6.83 -13.78
N ALA A 26 5.89 7.86 -13.15
CA ALA A 26 6.34 8.32 -11.84
C ALA A 26 6.23 7.19 -10.78
N ALA A 27 5.14 6.43 -10.81
CA ALA A 27 4.94 5.31 -9.90
C ALA A 27 6.01 4.22 -10.04
N ASP A 28 6.36 3.86 -11.27
CA ASP A 28 7.43 2.88 -11.54
C ASP A 28 8.81 3.39 -11.09
N LEU A 29 9.14 4.63 -11.46
CA LEU A 29 10.42 5.24 -11.11
C LEU A 29 10.57 5.44 -9.59
N TYR A 30 9.54 5.97 -8.92
CA TYR A 30 9.55 6.17 -7.46
C TYR A 30 9.68 4.84 -6.73
N TYR A 31 8.98 3.82 -7.20
CA TYR A 31 9.07 2.51 -6.58
C TYR A 31 10.45 1.87 -6.72
N ARG A 32 11.07 1.99 -7.91
CA ARG A 32 12.39 1.37 -8.18
C ARG A 32 13.56 2.14 -7.59
N HIS A 33 13.52 3.47 -7.65
CA HIS A 33 14.69 4.31 -7.37
C HIS A 33 14.54 5.15 -6.10
N GLY A 34 13.34 5.22 -5.53
CA GLY A 34 13.01 6.11 -4.42
C GLY A 34 12.54 7.49 -4.90
N ILE A 35 11.81 8.17 -4.02
CA ILE A 35 11.18 9.45 -4.36
C ILE A 35 12.21 10.55 -4.51
N ARG A 36 13.21 10.59 -3.61
CA ARG A 36 14.20 11.65 -3.59
C ARG A 36 15.12 11.61 -4.81
N ALA A 37 15.51 10.43 -5.26
CA ALA A 37 16.43 10.23 -6.36
C ALA A 37 15.84 10.54 -7.74
N VAL A 38 14.50 10.53 -7.87
CA VAL A 38 13.82 10.70 -9.15
C VAL A 38 13.45 12.18 -9.39
N GLY A 39 14.02 12.78 -10.43
CA GLY A 39 13.73 14.16 -10.87
C GLY A 39 12.49 14.25 -11.77
N VAL A 40 11.88 15.43 -11.84
CA VAL A 40 10.72 15.69 -12.72
C VAL A 40 11.08 15.61 -14.20
N GLU A 41 12.32 15.93 -14.55
CA GLU A 41 12.86 15.82 -15.90
C GLU A 41 12.86 14.36 -16.36
N SER A 42 13.39 13.46 -15.55
CA SER A 42 13.43 12.01 -15.86
C SER A 42 12.02 11.43 -16.02
N ILE A 43 11.07 11.88 -15.18
CA ILE A 43 9.66 11.46 -15.29
C ILE A 43 9.05 11.96 -16.60
N ALA A 44 9.27 13.24 -16.93
CA ALA A 44 8.72 13.84 -18.14
C ALA A 44 9.26 13.16 -19.41
N GLU A 45 10.57 12.92 -19.46
CA GLU A 45 11.23 12.22 -20.57
C GLU A 45 10.69 10.79 -20.73
N ALA A 46 10.68 10.01 -19.66
CA ALA A 46 10.18 8.63 -19.67
C ALA A 46 8.69 8.55 -20.00
N ALA A 47 7.89 9.58 -19.67
CA ALA A 47 6.48 9.68 -20.03
C ALA A 47 6.25 10.19 -21.47
N GLY A 48 7.30 10.44 -22.26
CA GLY A 48 7.19 11.00 -23.61
C GLY A 48 6.54 12.39 -23.64
N THR A 49 6.93 13.26 -22.70
CA THR A 49 6.41 14.62 -22.56
C THR A 49 7.52 15.58 -22.12
N ASN A 50 7.17 16.80 -21.71
CA ASN A 50 8.10 17.79 -21.21
C ASN A 50 7.69 18.30 -19.80
N LYS A 51 8.62 18.99 -19.14
CA LYS A 51 8.44 19.53 -17.78
C LYS A 51 7.25 20.49 -17.67
N MET A 52 7.00 21.32 -18.69
CA MET A 52 5.85 22.24 -18.69
C MET A 52 4.51 21.47 -18.70
N THR A 53 4.41 20.42 -19.49
CA THR A 53 3.23 19.57 -19.54
C THR A 53 3.04 18.82 -18.22
N LEU A 54 4.12 18.33 -17.58
CA LEU A 54 4.05 17.71 -16.26
C LEU A 54 3.49 18.68 -15.22
N TYR A 55 4.03 19.91 -15.14
CA TYR A 55 3.57 20.90 -14.17
C TYR A 55 2.16 21.44 -14.45
N ARG A 56 1.67 21.36 -15.68
CA ARG A 56 0.26 21.66 -15.99
C ARG A 56 -0.69 20.65 -15.36
N HIS A 57 -0.27 19.40 -15.17
CA HIS A 57 -1.07 18.33 -14.58
C HIS A 57 -0.84 18.15 -13.08
N PHE A 58 0.36 18.44 -12.61
CA PHE A 58 0.79 18.30 -11.22
C PHE A 58 1.57 19.55 -10.81
N PRO A 59 1.00 20.42 -9.98
CA PRO A 59 1.58 21.73 -9.65
C PRO A 59 2.99 21.68 -9.04
N SER A 60 3.34 20.54 -8.40
CA SER A 60 4.66 20.29 -7.84
C SER A 60 5.03 18.81 -7.92
N LYS A 61 6.31 18.49 -7.67
CA LYS A 61 6.74 17.10 -7.48
C LYS A 61 6.03 16.48 -6.26
N ASP A 62 5.84 17.25 -5.22
CA ASP A 62 5.23 16.77 -3.96
C ASP A 62 3.76 16.40 -4.16
N GLU A 63 3.02 17.15 -4.97
CA GLU A 63 1.65 16.77 -5.36
C GLU A 63 1.60 15.54 -6.27
N LEU A 64 2.57 15.37 -7.17
CA LEU A 64 2.69 14.15 -7.96
C LEU A 64 2.99 12.93 -7.07
N VAL A 65 3.85 13.09 -6.06
CA VAL A 65 4.13 12.05 -5.06
C VAL A 65 2.88 11.74 -4.23
N ALA A 66 2.18 12.76 -3.74
CA ALA A 66 0.95 12.57 -2.98
C ALA A 66 -0.11 11.82 -3.80
N GLU A 67 -0.28 12.16 -5.08
CA GLU A 67 -1.21 11.47 -5.98
C GLU A 67 -0.82 10.02 -6.26
N TYR A 68 0.47 9.74 -6.43
CA TYR A 68 1.00 8.38 -6.52
C TYR A 68 0.61 7.54 -5.29
N LEU A 69 0.83 8.09 -4.10
CA LEU A 69 0.52 7.38 -2.86
C LEU A 69 -0.98 7.25 -2.61
N ARG A 70 -1.82 8.24 -3.01
CA ARG A 70 -3.29 8.11 -2.97
C ARG A 70 -3.75 6.90 -3.79
N ARG A 71 -3.26 6.74 -5.02
CA ARG A 71 -3.62 5.58 -5.86
C ARG A 71 -3.21 4.24 -5.24
N LEU A 72 -2.07 4.18 -4.59
CA LEU A 72 -1.67 2.97 -3.87
C LEU A 72 -2.59 2.71 -2.68
N ALA A 73 -2.97 3.74 -1.94
CA ALA A 73 -3.90 3.66 -0.82
C ALA A 73 -5.29 3.18 -1.28
N ASP A 74 -5.82 3.75 -2.37
CA ASP A 74 -7.12 3.38 -2.94
C ASP A 74 -7.12 1.92 -3.42
N LYS A 75 -6.04 1.49 -4.09
CA LYS A 75 -5.88 0.10 -4.52
C LYS A 75 -5.81 -0.86 -3.34
N ALA A 76 -5.12 -0.50 -2.27
CA ALA A 76 -5.05 -1.30 -1.06
C ALA A 76 -6.41 -1.32 -0.34
N SER A 77 -7.15 -0.22 -0.34
CA SER A 77 -8.50 -0.13 0.24
C SER A 77 -9.49 -1.04 -0.49
N SER A 78 -9.44 -1.10 -1.83
CA SER A 78 -10.31 -1.99 -2.61
C SER A 78 -10.11 -3.49 -2.31
N SER A 79 -8.97 -3.87 -1.73
CA SER A 79 -8.76 -5.26 -1.29
C SER A 79 -9.62 -5.65 -0.10
N TRP A 80 -9.97 -4.71 0.75
CA TRP A 80 -10.88 -4.92 1.88
C TRP A 80 -12.32 -5.15 1.42
N ASP A 81 -12.78 -4.37 0.43
CA ASP A 81 -14.13 -4.52 -0.13
C ASP A 81 -14.30 -5.89 -0.78
N ARG A 82 -13.26 -6.35 -1.48
CA ARG A 82 -13.21 -7.68 -2.07
C ARG A 82 -13.25 -8.76 -0.99
N LEU A 83 -12.47 -8.62 0.06
CA LEU A 83 -12.43 -9.55 1.19
C LEU A 83 -13.79 -9.64 1.90
N ALA A 84 -14.47 -8.50 2.09
CA ALA A 84 -15.81 -8.46 2.65
C ALA A 84 -16.84 -9.17 1.73
N ALA A 85 -16.69 -9.03 0.42
CA ALA A 85 -17.54 -9.70 -0.57
C ALA A 85 -17.26 -11.23 -0.65
N GLU A 86 -16.03 -11.67 -0.45
CA GLU A 86 -15.64 -13.09 -0.42
C GLU A 86 -16.14 -13.80 0.86
N HIS A 87 -16.26 -13.06 1.97
CA HIS A 87 -16.67 -13.61 3.28
C HIS A 87 -17.79 -12.76 3.92
N PRO A 88 -18.98 -12.68 3.32
CA PRO A 88 -20.06 -11.84 3.82
C PRO A 88 -20.53 -12.28 5.21
N GLY A 89 -20.60 -11.34 6.15
CA GLY A 89 -21.06 -11.61 7.52
C GLY A 89 -20.13 -12.51 8.37
N ASN A 90 -18.92 -12.78 7.89
CA ASN A 90 -17.96 -13.61 8.63
C ASN A 90 -16.65 -12.85 8.91
N PRO A 91 -16.60 -12.01 9.96
CA PRO A 91 -15.45 -11.19 10.27
C PRO A 91 -14.19 -11.99 10.62
N ARG A 92 -14.33 -13.20 11.21
CA ARG A 92 -13.18 -14.09 11.47
C ARG A 92 -12.54 -14.57 10.18
N ALA A 93 -13.33 -14.96 9.18
CA ALA A 93 -12.82 -15.35 7.87
C ALA A 93 -12.20 -14.15 7.14
N GLN A 94 -12.79 -12.96 7.26
CA GLN A 94 -12.21 -11.73 6.70
C GLN A 94 -10.85 -11.41 7.33
N LEU A 95 -10.71 -11.52 8.65
CA LEU A 95 -9.45 -11.28 9.36
C LEU A 95 -8.35 -12.27 8.91
N ARG A 96 -8.68 -13.56 8.83
CA ARG A 96 -7.76 -14.60 8.34
C ARG A 96 -7.40 -14.39 6.86
N GLY A 97 -8.38 -14.07 6.02
CA GLY A 97 -8.16 -13.75 4.62
C GLY A 97 -7.26 -12.53 4.43
N TRP A 98 -7.42 -11.49 5.27
CA TRP A 98 -6.51 -10.35 5.29
C TRP A 98 -5.07 -10.78 5.63
N LEU A 99 -4.88 -11.59 6.68
CA LEU A 99 -3.56 -12.10 7.08
C LEU A 99 -2.91 -12.91 5.95
N GLN A 100 -3.66 -13.80 5.29
CA GLN A 100 -3.19 -14.60 4.15
C GLN A 100 -2.81 -13.72 2.96
N ASN A 101 -3.62 -12.72 2.62
CA ASN A 101 -3.33 -11.78 1.55
C ASN A 101 -2.06 -10.97 1.83
N MET A 102 -1.85 -10.56 3.09
CA MET A 102 -0.64 -9.83 3.49
C MET A 102 0.59 -10.73 3.45
N ALA A 103 0.48 -11.99 3.91
CA ALA A 103 1.57 -12.96 3.85
C ALA A 103 1.96 -13.29 2.40
N ALA A 104 0.99 -13.49 1.52
CA ALA A 104 1.21 -13.68 0.09
C ALA A 104 1.90 -12.46 -0.54
N HIS A 105 1.49 -11.24 -0.17
CA HIS A 105 2.10 -10.02 -0.66
C HIS A 105 3.56 -9.85 -0.20
N VAL A 106 3.86 -10.14 1.06
CA VAL A 106 5.23 -10.13 1.60
C VAL A 106 6.11 -11.16 0.92
N GLY A 107 5.57 -12.35 0.58
CA GLY A 107 6.27 -13.43 -0.12
C GLY A 107 6.46 -13.21 -1.63
N SER A 108 5.64 -12.38 -2.27
CA SER A 108 5.50 -12.30 -3.74
C SER A 108 6.66 -11.63 -4.51
N GLY A 109 7.78 -11.31 -3.89
CA GLY A 109 8.94 -10.77 -4.61
C GLY A 109 8.89 -9.27 -4.92
N ASN A 110 8.04 -8.52 -4.25
CA ASN A 110 8.06 -7.06 -4.31
C ASN A 110 9.38 -6.55 -3.72
N GLU A 111 10.34 -6.22 -4.59
CA GLU A 111 11.75 -6.02 -4.23
C GLU A 111 11.98 -4.89 -3.22
N ARG A 112 11.09 -3.90 -3.15
CA ARG A 112 11.23 -2.72 -2.27
C ARG A 112 10.19 -2.61 -1.15
N GLY A 113 9.39 -3.64 -0.91
CA GLY A 113 8.45 -3.67 0.20
C GLY A 113 7.27 -2.70 0.04
N CYS A 114 6.86 -2.04 1.13
CA CYS A 114 5.72 -1.15 1.13
C CYS A 114 6.10 0.27 0.68
N ALA A 115 5.59 0.70 -0.47
CA ALA A 115 5.86 2.03 -1.01
C ALA A 115 5.46 3.18 -0.07
N LEU A 116 4.34 3.03 0.68
CA LEU A 116 3.92 4.04 1.66
C LEU A 116 4.87 4.11 2.87
N ALA A 117 5.36 2.95 3.34
CA ALA A 117 6.33 2.93 4.42
C ALA A 117 7.68 3.52 4.00
N ASN A 118 8.15 3.18 2.79
CA ASN A 118 9.37 3.74 2.23
C ASN A 118 9.24 5.26 2.05
N ALA A 119 8.11 5.74 1.53
CA ALA A 119 7.84 7.17 1.40
C ALA A 119 7.83 7.89 2.76
N ALA A 120 7.32 7.26 3.82
CA ALA A 120 7.34 7.83 5.16
C ALA A 120 8.76 8.06 5.70
N ILE A 121 9.71 7.18 5.33
CA ILE A 121 11.12 7.29 5.71
C ILE A 121 11.83 8.34 4.83
N GLU A 122 11.55 8.34 3.53
CA GLU A 122 12.17 9.28 2.58
C GLU A 122 11.70 10.73 2.77
N LEU A 123 10.48 10.95 3.29
CA LEU A 123 9.83 12.25 3.44
C LEU A 123 9.53 12.52 4.92
N PRO A 124 10.55 12.91 5.72
CA PRO A 124 10.38 13.15 7.15
C PRO A 124 9.62 14.43 7.48
N GLU A 125 9.48 15.35 6.52
CA GLU A 125 8.82 16.64 6.69
C GLU A 125 7.32 16.44 6.96
N LYS A 126 6.83 16.83 8.15
CA LYS A 126 5.46 16.57 8.60
C LYS A 126 4.37 17.29 7.78
N ASP A 127 4.71 18.43 7.21
CA ASP A 127 3.82 19.25 6.37
C ASP A 127 3.79 18.80 4.90
N HIS A 128 4.65 17.85 4.49
CA HIS A 128 4.65 17.31 3.14
C HIS A 128 3.29 16.68 2.79
N PRO A 129 2.67 17.00 1.64
CA PRO A 129 1.33 16.52 1.29
C PRO A 129 1.22 14.98 1.28
N ALA A 130 2.29 14.28 0.92
CA ALA A 130 2.35 12.81 0.97
C ALA A 130 2.23 12.24 2.40
N ARG A 131 2.71 12.96 3.42
CA ARG A 131 2.63 12.51 4.82
C ARG A 131 1.19 12.34 5.27
N ARG A 132 0.32 13.30 4.93
CA ARG A 132 -1.12 13.22 5.24
C ARG A 132 -1.77 12.00 4.58
N VAL A 133 -1.38 11.67 3.35
CA VAL A 133 -1.88 10.47 2.65
C VAL A 133 -1.44 9.20 3.37
N ILE A 134 -0.17 9.13 3.77
CA ILE A 134 0.39 7.97 4.47
C ILE A 134 -0.30 7.77 5.83
N GLU A 135 -0.42 8.83 6.62
CA GLU A 135 -1.05 8.80 7.94
C GLU A 135 -2.51 8.38 7.85
N ALA A 136 -3.28 9.00 6.97
CA ALA A 136 -4.68 8.65 6.75
C ALA A 136 -4.86 7.18 6.36
N PHE A 137 -4.02 6.69 5.44
CA PHE A 137 -4.07 5.30 5.01
C PHE A 137 -3.71 4.32 6.14
N LYS A 138 -2.61 4.57 6.86
CA LYS A 138 -2.16 3.69 7.95
C LYS A 138 -3.16 3.66 9.10
N THR A 139 -3.72 4.81 9.47
CA THR A 139 -4.76 4.91 10.48
C THR A 139 -6.04 4.15 10.05
N ALA A 140 -6.48 4.31 8.82
CA ALA A 140 -7.64 3.60 8.29
C ALA A 140 -7.41 2.08 8.24
N GLN A 141 -6.21 1.64 7.87
CA GLN A 141 -5.85 0.21 7.89
C GLN A 141 -5.94 -0.37 9.30
N ARG A 142 -5.32 0.30 10.29
CA ARG A 142 -5.37 -0.10 11.70
C ARG A 142 -6.82 -0.18 12.18
N GLN A 143 -7.64 0.85 11.90
CA GLN A 143 -9.03 0.88 12.32
C GLN A 143 -9.85 -0.29 11.74
N ARG A 144 -9.65 -0.62 10.46
CA ARG A 144 -10.33 -1.78 9.85
C ARG A 144 -9.98 -3.10 10.53
N ILE A 145 -8.74 -3.29 10.98
CA ILE A 145 -8.36 -4.49 11.73
C ILE A 145 -9.06 -4.49 13.10
N ILE A 146 -9.10 -3.36 13.81
CA ILE A 146 -9.84 -3.23 15.07
C ILE A 146 -11.32 -3.61 14.88
N ASP A 147 -11.96 -3.04 13.85
CA ASP A 147 -13.37 -3.29 13.56
C ASP A 147 -13.65 -4.78 13.28
N LEU A 148 -12.75 -5.45 12.55
CA LEU A 148 -12.85 -6.89 12.30
C LEU A 148 -12.63 -7.72 13.57
N CYS A 149 -11.65 -7.38 14.39
CA CYS A 149 -11.41 -8.06 15.67
C CYS A 149 -12.60 -7.92 16.61
N ALA A 150 -13.19 -6.73 16.70
CA ALA A 150 -14.38 -6.47 17.50
C ALA A 150 -15.62 -7.22 16.97
N ALA A 151 -15.85 -7.17 15.66
CA ALA A 151 -16.97 -7.89 15.02
C ALA A 151 -16.81 -9.41 15.10
N ALA A 152 -15.57 -9.92 15.19
CA ALA A 152 -15.26 -11.34 15.42
C ALA A 152 -15.40 -11.75 16.89
N GLU A 153 -15.77 -10.83 17.80
CA GLU A 153 -15.91 -11.04 19.24
C GLU A 153 -14.62 -11.56 19.91
N LEU A 154 -13.46 -11.09 19.38
CA LEU A 154 -12.15 -11.40 19.95
C LEU A 154 -11.89 -10.50 21.16
N ASP A 155 -11.11 -11.01 22.13
CA ASP A 155 -10.77 -10.24 23.32
C ASP A 155 -9.74 -9.16 22.99
N GLN A 156 -9.82 -8.02 23.68
CA GLN A 156 -8.91 -6.88 23.49
C GLN A 156 -8.65 -6.50 22.01
N PRO A 157 -9.70 -6.17 21.22
CA PRO A 157 -9.61 -6.03 19.76
C PRO A 157 -8.60 -4.98 19.30
N GLU A 158 -8.40 -3.90 20.06
CA GLU A 158 -7.41 -2.85 19.74
C GLU A 158 -5.98 -3.37 19.93
N MET A 159 -5.73 -4.13 21.00
CA MET A 159 -4.42 -4.73 21.27
C MET A 159 -4.05 -5.77 20.19
N LEU A 160 -4.96 -6.67 19.88
CA LEU A 160 -4.75 -7.64 18.81
C LEU A 160 -4.50 -6.96 17.45
N ALA A 161 -5.25 -5.91 17.15
CA ALA A 161 -5.06 -5.16 15.90
C ALA A 161 -3.66 -4.51 15.84
N ASP A 162 -3.17 -3.97 16.96
CA ASP A 162 -1.83 -3.39 17.05
C ASP A 162 -0.74 -4.47 16.88
N GLU A 163 -0.90 -5.63 17.52
CA GLU A 163 -0.01 -6.76 17.37
C GLU A 163 0.09 -7.23 15.91
N LEU A 164 -1.05 -7.43 15.26
CA LEU A 164 -1.10 -7.84 13.85
C LEU A 164 -0.53 -6.78 12.91
N PHE A 165 -0.81 -5.50 13.18
CA PHE A 165 -0.31 -4.40 12.38
C PHE A 165 1.22 -4.28 12.49
N LEU A 166 1.78 -4.34 13.70
CA LEU A 166 3.21 -4.29 13.95
C LEU A 166 3.93 -5.53 13.39
N LEU A 167 3.33 -6.72 13.53
CA LEU A 167 3.83 -7.95 12.93
C LEU A 167 3.98 -7.80 11.41
N LEU A 168 2.96 -7.25 10.73
CA LEU A 168 3.00 -7.03 9.28
C LEU A 168 4.09 -6.01 8.88
N GLU A 169 4.19 -4.89 9.57
CA GLU A 169 5.23 -3.88 9.27
C GLU A 169 6.63 -4.47 9.50
N GLY A 170 6.82 -5.24 10.57
CA GLY A 170 8.07 -5.97 10.82
C GLY A 170 8.39 -7.01 9.75
N ALA A 171 7.41 -7.78 9.29
CA ALA A 171 7.58 -8.75 8.21
C ALA A 171 8.02 -8.08 6.89
N ARG A 172 7.46 -6.90 6.58
CA ARG A 172 7.86 -6.12 5.39
C ARG A 172 9.32 -5.69 5.43
N VAL A 173 9.82 -5.24 6.58
CA VAL A 173 11.23 -4.87 6.78
C VAL A 173 12.11 -6.12 6.74
N THR A 174 11.70 -7.21 7.38
CA THR A 174 12.40 -8.49 7.39
C THR A 174 12.60 -9.02 5.97
N ALA A 175 11.57 -8.98 5.13
CA ALA A 175 11.65 -9.37 3.72
C ALA A 175 12.73 -8.60 2.94
N GLN A 176 12.96 -7.34 3.30
CA GLN A 176 13.96 -6.47 2.66
C GLN A 176 15.39 -6.74 3.18
N SER A 177 15.54 -7.05 4.46
CA SER A 177 16.84 -7.09 5.13
C SER A 177 17.48 -8.46 5.14
N ILE A 178 16.72 -9.53 5.30
CA ILE A 178 17.27 -10.91 5.39
C ILE A 178 16.65 -11.90 4.39
N GLY A 179 15.68 -11.46 3.59
CA GLY A 179 15.04 -12.27 2.56
C GLY A 179 13.65 -12.79 2.93
N ARG A 180 13.08 -13.57 2.00
CA ARG A 180 11.67 -13.98 2.04
C ARG A 180 11.44 -15.46 2.34
N ASP A 181 12.50 -16.25 2.41
CA ASP A 181 12.40 -17.70 2.54
C ASP A 181 11.59 -18.12 3.77
N GLY A 182 10.44 -18.76 3.53
CA GLY A 182 9.50 -19.20 4.55
C GLY A 182 8.85 -18.05 5.36
N LEU A 183 9.00 -16.80 4.94
CA LEU A 183 8.48 -15.64 5.69
C LEU A 183 6.96 -15.59 5.67
N SER A 184 6.31 -15.94 4.55
CA SER A 184 4.85 -16.03 4.46
C SER A 184 4.28 -17.02 5.48
N ASP A 185 4.85 -18.21 5.59
CA ASP A 185 4.39 -19.24 6.52
C ASP A 185 4.62 -18.81 7.98
N ARG A 186 5.76 -18.16 8.26
CA ARG A 186 6.03 -17.60 9.59
C ARG A 186 5.02 -16.51 9.96
N LEU A 187 4.71 -15.60 9.03
CA LEU A 187 3.75 -14.53 9.25
C LEU A 187 2.35 -15.08 9.51
N ILE A 188 1.89 -16.05 8.72
CA ILE A 188 0.59 -16.71 8.93
C ILE A 188 0.56 -17.40 10.29
N ARG A 189 1.57 -18.21 10.61
CA ARG A 189 1.63 -18.94 11.87
C ARG A 189 1.63 -18.02 13.10
N MET A 190 2.39 -16.92 13.04
CA MET A 190 2.41 -15.94 14.15
C MET A 190 1.09 -15.19 14.25
N GLY A 191 0.50 -14.74 13.16
CA GLY A 191 -0.78 -14.06 13.17
C GLY A 191 -1.92 -14.96 13.64
N GLU A 192 -1.99 -16.23 13.23
CA GLU A 192 -2.97 -17.19 13.72
C GLU A 192 -2.79 -17.46 15.22
N ALA A 193 -1.55 -17.55 15.71
CA ALA A 193 -1.29 -17.71 17.15
C ALA A 193 -1.77 -16.50 17.97
N MET A 194 -1.56 -15.27 17.45
CA MET A 194 -2.08 -14.04 18.07
C MET A 194 -3.61 -14.04 18.09
N ILE A 195 -4.26 -14.37 16.98
CA ILE A 195 -5.72 -14.46 16.90
C ILE A 195 -6.25 -15.49 17.91
N ALA A 196 -5.64 -16.68 17.97
CA ALA A 196 -6.05 -17.74 18.88
C ALA A 196 -5.87 -17.35 20.36
N ALA A 197 -4.85 -16.59 20.70
CA ALA A 197 -4.64 -16.09 22.08
C ALA A 197 -5.71 -15.10 22.53
N HIS A 198 -6.46 -14.50 21.61
CA HIS A 198 -7.57 -13.58 21.89
C HIS A 198 -8.97 -14.22 21.65
N GLU A 199 -9.04 -15.52 21.38
CA GLU A 199 -10.32 -16.25 21.34
C GLU A 199 -10.84 -16.45 22.79
N ARG A 200 -12.15 -16.19 22.99
CA ARG A 200 -12.84 -16.37 24.28
C ARG A 200 -13.29 -17.83 24.47
#